data_23b08000145f58d9e8f124b3befa29c3
#
_entry.id   23b08000145f58d9e8f124b3befa29c3
#
_cell.length_a   1.000
_cell.length_b   1.000
_cell.length_c   1.000
_cell.angle_alpha   90.00
_cell.angle_beta   90.00
_cell.angle_gamma   90.00
#
_symmetry.space_group_name_H-M   'P 1'
#
loop_
_entity.id
_entity.type
_entity.pdbx_description
1 polymer ?
#
loop_
_entity_poly.entity_id
_entity_poly.type
_entity_poly.pdbx_seq_one_letter_code
_entity_poly.pdbx_strand_id
1 'polypeptide(L)'
;MEALFPLRRLILLCVLPGVLIFGWLKWRDLSAQRQPREDSVPTINKQPVAFANRTFDPAAPPADMPPLASGENAECESNFLSNASVGGESRQSDATHATVTITHIKVTLQLNITIWVPTGVTQHVIEHEEGHRQVSEFYYQTAGKLAERIAATYMGKQIEITATDLGAESTKMLQQTATDITDEYNKELNPGPTQLLYDAITDHGRNEVVVRDAVAAAIENIAIE
;
A
#
# COMPACT_ATOMS: atom_id res chain seq x y z
N MET A 1 -50.64 -72.43 -28.87
CA MET A 1 -50.41 -71.08 -29.48
C MET A 1 -49.75 -70.23 -28.43
N GLU A 2 -48.44 -70.22 -28.48
CA GLU A 2 -47.56 -69.51 -27.55
C GLU A 2 -47.39 -68.07 -28.02
N ALA A 3 -47.56 -67.14 -27.12
CA ALA A 3 -47.29 -65.74 -27.39
C ALA A 3 -45.97 -65.36 -26.73
N LEU A 4 -44.96 -65.18 -27.56
CA LEU A 4 -43.64 -64.61 -27.23
C LEU A 4 -43.77 -63.18 -26.78
N PHE A 5 -43.45 -62.85 -25.53
CA PHE A 5 -43.24 -61.49 -25.06
C PHE A 5 -41.80 -61.10 -25.35
N PRO A 6 -41.54 -59.88 -25.95
CA PRO A 6 -40.21 -59.50 -26.36
C PRO A 6 -39.43 -58.92 -25.20
N LEU A 7 -38.26 -59.45 -25.04
CA LEU A 7 -37.17 -59.08 -24.09
C LEU A 7 -36.52 -57.74 -24.42
N ARG A 8 -37.27 -56.69 -24.75
CA ARG A 8 -36.70 -55.41 -25.21
C ARG A 8 -36.93 -54.20 -24.31
N ARG A 9 -37.51 -54.34 -23.12
CA ARG A 9 -37.84 -53.22 -22.25
C ARG A 9 -36.97 -53.10 -20.97
N LEU A 10 -36.01 -54.01 -20.73
CA LEU A 10 -35.26 -54.02 -19.48
C LEU A 10 -33.85 -53.38 -19.57
N ILE A 11 -33.38 -52.93 -20.75
CA ILE A 11 -32.02 -52.38 -20.91
C ILE A 11 -32.02 -50.84 -20.83
N LEU A 12 -33.16 -50.16 -20.89
CA LEU A 12 -33.20 -48.68 -20.96
C LEU A 12 -33.26 -47.96 -19.59
N LEU A 13 -33.42 -48.68 -18.48
CA LEU A 13 -33.60 -48.11 -17.15
C LEU A 13 -32.31 -48.08 -16.29
N CYS A 14 -31.24 -48.77 -16.73
CA CYS A 14 -29.97 -48.81 -15.95
C CYS A 14 -28.94 -47.75 -16.38
N VAL A 15 -29.15 -47.02 -17.48
CA VAL A 15 -28.14 -46.06 -17.98
C VAL A 15 -28.39 -44.63 -17.49
N LEU A 16 -29.61 -44.27 -17.13
CA LEU A 16 -29.99 -42.93 -16.75
C LEU A 16 -29.48 -42.44 -15.36
N PRO A 17 -29.40 -43.27 -14.30
CA PRO A 17 -28.88 -42.78 -13.02
C PRO A 17 -27.35 -42.54 -13.02
N GLY A 18 -26.59 -43.28 -13.83
CA GLY A 18 -25.13 -43.14 -13.86
C GLY A 18 -24.64 -41.82 -14.50
N VAL A 19 -25.30 -41.38 -15.55
CA VAL A 19 -24.92 -40.14 -16.27
C VAL A 19 -25.27 -38.91 -15.46
N LEU A 20 -26.38 -38.92 -14.71
CA LEU A 20 -26.75 -37.81 -13.85
C LEU A 20 -25.87 -37.71 -12.61
N ILE A 21 -25.42 -38.83 -12.04
CA ILE A 21 -24.49 -38.82 -10.89
C ILE A 21 -23.09 -38.35 -11.31
N PHE A 22 -22.59 -38.78 -12.48
CA PHE A 22 -21.30 -38.31 -13.00
C PHE A 22 -21.33 -36.84 -13.40
N GLY A 23 -22.41 -36.36 -14.01
CA GLY A 23 -22.58 -34.94 -14.35
C GLY A 23 -22.71 -34.09 -13.10
N TRP A 24 -23.37 -34.55 -12.04
CA TRP A 24 -23.55 -33.84 -10.79
C TRP A 24 -22.27 -33.79 -9.95
N LEU A 25 -21.49 -34.87 -9.91
CA LEU A 25 -20.16 -34.90 -9.28
C LEU A 25 -19.16 -34.01 -10.00
N LYS A 26 -19.13 -33.99 -11.34
CA LYS A 26 -18.29 -33.10 -12.11
C LYS A 26 -18.69 -31.61 -11.97
N TRP A 27 -19.99 -31.35 -11.82
CA TRP A 27 -20.49 -29.98 -11.61
C TRP A 27 -20.19 -29.49 -10.17
N ARG A 28 -20.24 -30.36 -9.17
CA ARG A 28 -19.81 -30.02 -7.79
C ARG A 28 -18.33 -29.68 -7.70
N ASP A 29 -17.45 -30.40 -8.39
CA ASP A 29 -16.02 -30.11 -8.42
C ASP A 29 -15.72 -28.79 -9.14
N LEU A 30 -16.46 -28.45 -10.18
CA LEU A 30 -16.30 -27.19 -10.91
C LEU A 30 -16.88 -25.98 -10.16
N SER A 31 -17.87 -26.18 -9.30
CA SER A 31 -18.45 -25.12 -8.47
C SER A 31 -17.68 -24.89 -7.16
N ALA A 32 -16.93 -25.88 -6.67
CA ALA A 32 -16.06 -25.75 -5.50
C ALA A 32 -14.80 -24.90 -5.78
N GLN A 33 -14.50 -24.56 -7.04
CA GLN A 33 -13.29 -23.81 -7.43
C GLN A 33 -13.47 -22.30 -7.51
N ARG A 34 -14.62 -21.71 -7.18
CA ARG A 34 -14.82 -20.27 -7.24
C ARG A 34 -15.73 -19.74 -6.16
N GLN A 35 -15.36 -19.88 -4.92
CA GLN A 35 -15.67 -18.82 -3.95
C GLN A 35 -14.51 -17.84 -3.97
N PRO A 36 -14.74 -16.54 -4.24
CA PRO A 36 -13.73 -15.52 -3.91
C PRO A 36 -13.46 -15.67 -2.41
N ARG A 37 -12.24 -16.02 -2.03
CA ARG A 37 -11.84 -15.91 -0.64
C ARG A 37 -12.04 -14.45 -0.25
N GLU A 38 -12.75 -14.18 0.85
CA GLU A 38 -12.91 -12.86 1.45
C GLU A 38 -11.56 -12.20 1.78
N ASP A 39 -10.45 -12.95 1.74
CA ASP A 39 -9.08 -12.54 2.00
C ASP A 39 -8.33 -11.96 0.77
N SER A 40 -9.02 -11.66 -0.34
CA SER A 40 -8.35 -11.22 -1.58
C SER A 40 -8.06 -9.70 -1.66
N VAL A 41 -8.35 -8.94 -0.61
CA VAL A 41 -8.13 -7.49 -0.55
C VAL A 41 -7.04 -7.17 0.46
N PRO A 42 -6.04 -6.33 0.10
CA PRO A 42 -5.03 -5.92 1.05
C PRO A 42 -5.63 -5.09 2.20
N THR A 43 -5.09 -5.26 3.40
CA THR A 43 -5.48 -4.48 4.58
C THR A 43 -4.60 -3.23 4.69
N ILE A 44 -5.19 -2.04 4.63
CA ILE A 44 -4.49 -0.78 4.80
C ILE A 44 -4.81 -0.18 6.17
N ASN A 45 -3.77 -0.05 7.00
CA ASN A 45 -3.84 0.57 8.32
C ASN A 45 -3.21 1.95 8.29
N LYS A 46 -4.00 2.97 7.92
CA LYS A 46 -3.56 4.37 7.88
C LYS A 46 -3.78 5.02 9.25
N GLN A 47 -2.69 5.42 9.90
CA GLN A 47 -2.73 6.09 11.19
C GLN A 47 -3.15 7.56 11.05
N PRO A 48 -3.74 8.18 12.08
CA PRO A 48 -3.89 9.62 12.15
C PRO A 48 -2.52 10.32 12.05
N VAL A 49 -2.50 11.55 11.50
CA VAL A 49 -1.29 12.37 11.49
C VAL A 49 -0.88 12.69 12.92
N ALA A 50 0.38 12.41 13.26
CA ALA A 50 0.99 12.87 14.50
C ALA A 50 1.65 14.24 14.25
N PHE A 51 1.21 15.25 14.98
CA PHE A 51 1.65 16.64 14.79
C PHE A 51 2.18 17.24 16.08
N ALA A 52 3.31 17.97 15.98
CA ALA A 52 3.92 18.71 17.08
C ALA A 52 4.46 20.08 16.60
N ASN A 53 4.28 21.11 17.42
CA ASN A 53 4.99 22.39 17.30
C ASN A 53 6.08 22.44 18.37
N ARG A 54 7.30 22.77 17.99
CA ARG A 54 8.46 22.89 18.90
C ARG A 54 9.16 24.23 18.69
N THR A 55 9.35 24.94 19.79
CA THR A 55 10.13 26.17 19.80
C THR A 55 11.55 25.89 20.26
N PHE A 56 12.55 26.50 19.61
CA PHE A 56 13.94 26.31 19.98
C PHE A 56 14.70 27.64 20.13
N ASP A 57 15.81 27.58 20.87
CA ASP A 57 16.79 28.69 20.94
C ASP A 57 17.79 28.53 19.78
N PRO A 58 17.90 29.50 18.82
CA PRO A 58 18.84 29.41 17.73
C PRO A 58 20.33 29.30 18.18
N ALA A 59 20.67 29.79 19.39
CA ALA A 59 22.00 29.65 19.94
C ALA A 59 22.29 28.26 20.53
N ALA A 60 21.23 27.48 20.81
CA ALA A 60 21.33 26.14 21.40
C ALA A 60 20.19 25.22 20.85
N PRO A 61 20.21 24.89 19.54
CA PRO A 61 19.19 24.05 18.95
C PRO A 61 19.16 22.65 19.59
N PRO A 62 17.99 22.03 19.75
CA PRO A 62 17.88 20.67 20.27
C PRO A 62 18.64 19.65 19.43
N ALA A 63 19.23 18.65 20.08
CA ALA A 63 20.02 17.62 19.39
C ALA A 63 19.20 16.72 18.45
N ASP A 64 17.89 16.65 18.65
CA ASP A 64 16.92 15.91 17.83
C ASP A 64 16.26 16.75 16.72
N MET A 65 16.63 18.04 16.62
CA MET A 65 16.19 18.89 15.53
C MET A 65 17.01 18.61 14.26
N PRO A 66 16.37 18.47 13.07
CA PRO A 66 17.10 18.37 11.82
C PRO A 66 17.91 19.66 11.56
N PRO A 67 19.02 19.56 10.80
CA PRO A 67 19.75 20.75 10.41
C PRO A 67 18.90 21.62 9.47
N LEU A 68 18.79 22.91 9.76
CA LEU A 68 18.10 23.85 8.88
C LEU A 68 18.81 23.94 7.52
N ALA A 69 18.04 24.08 6.46
CA ALA A 69 18.59 24.37 5.15
C ALA A 69 19.22 25.78 5.11
N SER A 70 20.10 26.02 4.13
CA SER A 70 20.82 27.28 4.04
C SER A 70 19.85 28.44 3.77
N GLY A 71 19.81 29.41 4.73
CA GLY A 71 18.96 30.58 4.64
C GLY A 71 17.58 30.43 5.27
N GLU A 72 17.28 29.27 5.84
CA GLU A 72 16.07 29.01 6.61
C GLU A 72 16.26 29.26 8.10
N ASN A 73 15.20 29.71 8.75
CA ASN A 73 15.20 30.00 10.19
C ASN A 73 14.23 29.06 10.95
N ALA A 74 13.40 28.33 10.24
CA ALA A 74 12.42 27.36 10.77
C ALA A 74 12.41 26.14 9.87
N GLU A 75 11.72 25.07 10.27
CA GLU A 75 11.66 23.82 9.52
C GLU A 75 10.35 23.10 9.79
N CYS A 76 9.69 22.64 8.73
CA CYS A 76 8.60 21.69 8.83
C CYS A 76 9.10 20.29 8.45
N GLU A 77 9.53 19.54 9.42
CA GLU A 77 9.92 18.13 9.26
C GLU A 77 8.70 17.25 9.05
N SER A 78 8.62 16.55 7.92
CA SER A 78 7.54 15.62 7.57
C SER A 78 8.08 14.23 7.30
N ASN A 79 7.80 13.29 8.18
CA ASN A 79 8.24 11.90 8.09
C ASN A 79 7.09 10.99 7.66
N PHE A 80 7.09 10.58 6.38
CA PHE A 80 6.19 9.57 5.84
C PHE A 80 6.78 8.19 6.10
N LEU A 81 6.10 7.38 6.89
CA LEU A 81 6.51 6.03 7.23
C LEU A 81 5.53 5.04 6.62
N SER A 82 6.06 4.02 5.96
CA SER A 82 5.30 2.90 5.44
C SER A 82 5.98 1.59 5.82
N ASN A 83 5.16 0.58 6.12
CA ASN A 83 5.64 -0.75 6.40
C ASN A 83 4.62 -1.76 5.87
N ALA A 84 5.06 -2.66 4.98
CA ALA A 84 4.28 -3.77 4.50
C ALA A 84 4.65 -5.07 5.22
N SER A 85 3.66 -5.93 5.42
CA SER A 85 3.86 -7.32 5.78
C SER A 85 3.09 -8.21 4.81
N VAL A 86 3.71 -9.28 4.34
CA VAL A 86 3.18 -10.17 3.32
C VAL A 86 3.14 -11.59 3.85
N GLY A 87 2.01 -12.25 3.69
CA GLY A 87 1.80 -13.65 4.00
C GLY A 87 1.39 -14.44 2.76
N GLY A 88 1.70 -15.73 2.74
CA GLY A 88 1.40 -16.58 1.59
C GLY A 88 1.26 -18.04 1.97
N GLU A 89 0.69 -18.81 1.04
CA GLU A 89 0.61 -20.27 1.13
C GLU A 89 1.68 -20.88 0.23
N SER A 90 2.48 -21.81 0.78
CA SER A 90 3.47 -22.56 0.01
C SER A 90 2.94 -23.94 -0.34
N ARG A 91 3.00 -24.29 -1.62
CA ARG A 91 2.66 -25.62 -2.14
C ARG A 91 3.91 -26.27 -2.71
N GLN A 92 4.40 -27.26 -2.01
CA GLN A 92 5.57 -28.04 -2.41
C GLN A 92 5.22 -29.01 -3.55
N SER A 93 6.03 -29.03 -4.60
CA SER A 93 5.93 -29.99 -5.72
C SER A 93 6.89 -31.18 -5.55
N ASP A 94 8.08 -30.95 -4.99
CA ASP A 94 9.05 -31.99 -4.62
C ASP A 94 9.98 -31.50 -3.47
N ALA A 95 11.07 -32.22 -3.19
CA ALA A 95 11.96 -31.90 -2.07
C ALA A 95 12.65 -30.52 -2.17
N THR A 96 12.75 -29.94 -3.36
CA THR A 96 13.50 -28.72 -3.64
C THR A 96 12.71 -27.64 -4.37
N HIS A 97 11.45 -27.90 -4.73
CA HIS A 97 10.61 -26.97 -5.48
C HIS A 97 9.29 -26.73 -4.78
N ALA A 98 8.87 -25.48 -4.73
CA ALA A 98 7.56 -25.09 -4.26
C ALA A 98 7.06 -23.83 -4.99
N THR A 99 5.73 -23.62 -4.97
CA THR A 99 5.06 -22.41 -5.40
C THR A 99 4.54 -21.68 -4.18
N VAL A 100 4.92 -20.43 -3.98
CA VAL A 100 4.39 -19.55 -2.94
C VAL A 100 3.32 -18.65 -3.57
N THR A 101 2.09 -18.73 -3.06
CA THR A 101 0.99 -17.83 -3.47
C THR A 101 0.79 -16.78 -2.40
N ILE A 102 0.86 -15.49 -2.77
CA ILE A 102 0.61 -14.38 -1.85
C ILE A 102 -0.90 -14.31 -1.54
N THR A 103 -1.27 -14.50 -0.27
CA THR A 103 -2.66 -14.57 0.16
C THR A 103 -3.06 -13.44 1.11
N HIS A 104 -2.08 -12.76 1.71
CA HIS A 104 -2.33 -11.69 2.69
C HIS A 104 -1.29 -10.59 2.56
N ILE A 105 -1.75 -9.34 2.50
CA ILE A 105 -0.90 -8.14 2.54
C ILE A 105 -1.51 -7.16 3.52
N LYS A 106 -0.69 -6.67 4.46
CA LYS A 106 -1.05 -5.57 5.36
C LYS A 106 -0.04 -4.44 5.18
N VAL A 107 -0.52 -3.23 4.91
CA VAL A 107 0.32 -2.02 4.85
C VAL A 107 -0.07 -1.09 5.99
N THR A 108 0.91 -0.67 6.77
CA THR A 108 0.74 0.35 7.82
C THR A 108 1.37 1.65 7.35
N LEU A 109 0.62 2.74 7.42
CA LEU A 109 1.04 4.08 7.00
C LEU A 109 0.98 5.03 8.20
N GLN A 110 2.00 5.89 8.32
CA GLN A 110 2.05 6.92 9.36
C GLN A 110 2.68 8.19 8.77
N LEU A 111 2.18 9.36 9.19
CA LEU A 111 2.79 10.65 8.93
C LEU A 111 3.03 11.34 10.26
N ASN A 112 4.31 11.66 10.53
CA ASN A 112 4.71 12.48 11.67
C ASN A 112 5.18 13.84 11.14
N ILE A 113 4.64 14.92 11.69
CA ILE A 113 5.00 16.28 11.32
C ILE A 113 5.46 17.01 12.57
N THR A 114 6.62 17.66 12.50
CA THR A 114 7.10 18.56 13.53
C THR A 114 7.46 19.89 12.90
N ILE A 115 6.81 20.97 13.36
CA ILE A 115 7.21 22.33 12.99
C ILE A 115 8.18 22.84 14.07
N TRP A 116 9.38 23.20 13.64
CA TRP A 116 10.43 23.76 14.46
C TRP A 116 10.54 25.26 14.20
N VAL A 117 10.28 26.08 15.20
CA VAL A 117 10.33 27.54 15.09
C VAL A 117 11.27 28.17 16.14
N PRO A 118 12.11 29.12 15.78
CA PRO A 118 12.95 29.79 16.76
C PRO A 118 12.15 30.69 17.70
N THR A 119 12.67 30.90 18.90
CA THR A 119 12.07 31.82 19.85
C THR A 119 12.03 33.24 19.27
N GLY A 120 10.86 33.88 19.34
CA GLY A 120 10.66 35.25 18.86
C GLY A 120 10.49 35.40 17.34
N VAL A 121 10.32 34.33 16.62
CA VAL A 121 10.02 34.35 15.18
C VAL A 121 8.70 35.07 14.87
N THR A 122 8.62 35.66 13.68
CA THR A 122 7.41 36.35 13.23
C THR A 122 6.28 35.33 12.89
N GLN A 123 5.02 35.77 12.98
CA GLN A 123 3.87 34.97 12.59
C GLN A 123 3.95 34.49 11.13
N HIS A 124 4.54 35.31 10.24
CA HIS A 124 4.72 34.99 8.84
C HIS A 124 5.57 33.72 8.60
N VAL A 125 6.66 33.54 9.36
CA VAL A 125 7.49 32.32 9.29
C VAL A 125 6.69 31.11 9.77
N ILE A 126 5.93 31.25 10.86
CA ILE A 126 5.07 30.17 11.37
C ILE A 126 4.05 29.75 10.30
N GLU A 127 3.43 30.71 9.63
CA GLU A 127 2.45 30.46 8.57
C GLU A 127 3.08 29.80 7.34
N HIS A 128 4.32 30.13 7.02
CA HIS A 128 5.06 29.46 5.95
C HIS A 128 5.28 27.98 6.26
N GLU A 129 5.77 27.63 7.45
CA GLU A 129 5.94 26.23 7.86
C GLU A 129 4.61 25.46 7.93
N GLU A 130 3.54 26.16 8.29
CA GLU A 130 2.19 25.60 8.26
C GLU A 130 1.75 25.25 6.83
N GLY A 131 2.22 25.98 5.82
CA GLY A 131 2.01 25.65 4.40
C GLY A 131 2.69 24.34 4.01
N HIS A 132 3.93 24.11 4.43
CA HIS A 132 4.63 22.82 4.25
C HIS A 132 3.86 21.66 4.89
N ARG A 133 3.30 21.87 6.09
CA ARG A 133 2.43 20.91 6.76
C ARG A 133 1.21 20.58 5.90
N GLN A 134 0.53 21.60 5.34
CA GLN A 134 -0.66 21.41 4.50
C GLN A 134 -0.35 20.62 3.23
N VAL A 135 0.81 20.86 2.58
CA VAL A 135 1.27 20.05 1.44
C VAL A 135 1.44 18.59 1.87
N SER A 136 2.11 18.33 2.99
CA SER A 136 2.33 16.96 3.48
C SER A 136 1.03 16.24 3.80
N GLU A 137 0.09 16.91 4.46
CA GLU A 137 -1.23 16.34 4.77
C GLU A 137 -2.05 16.07 3.51
N PHE A 138 -1.96 16.91 2.48
CA PHE A 138 -2.62 16.67 1.19
C PHE A 138 -2.16 15.35 0.56
N TYR A 139 -0.86 15.11 0.48
CA TYR A 139 -0.32 13.84 -0.01
C TYR A 139 -0.76 12.66 0.86
N TYR A 140 -0.77 12.84 2.17
CA TYR A 140 -1.19 11.79 3.08
C TYR A 140 -2.69 11.45 2.95
N GLN A 141 -3.55 12.38 2.52
CA GLN A 141 -4.97 12.09 2.31
C GLN A 141 -5.18 10.93 1.33
N THR A 142 -4.41 10.89 0.25
CA THR A 142 -4.51 9.87 -0.81
C THR A 142 -3.65 8.62 -0.54
N ALA A 143 -2.75 8.67 0.43
CA ALA A 143 -1.77 7.63 0.76
C ALA A 143 -2.37 6.23 0.91
N GLY A 144 -3.56 6.13 1.54
CA GLY A 144 -4.26 4.85 1.72
C GLY A 144 -4.69 4.21 0.40
N LYS A 145 -5.24 5.00 -0.52
CA LYS A 145 -5.65 4.52 -1.86
C LYS A 145 -4.44 4.11 -2.71
N LEU A 146 -3.35 4.87 -2.60
CA LEU A 146 -2.09 4.54 -3.26
C LEU A 146 -1.55 3.18 -2.77
N ALA A 147 -1.45 2.99 -1.45
CA ALA A 147 -0.98 1.75 -0.86
C ALA A 147 -1.88 0.56 -1.22
N GLU A 148 -3.20 0.73 -1.22
CA GLU A 148 -4.17 -0.29 -1.64
C GLU A 148 -3.95 -0.70 -3.10
N ARG A 149 -3.81 0.27 -4.01
CA ARG A 149 -3.56 0.02 -5.43
C ARG A 149 -2.28 -0.76 -5.65
N ILE A 150 -1.17 -0.36 -5.03
CA ILE A 150 0.12 -1.05 -5.14
C ILE A 150 0.00 -2.46 -4.55
N ALA A 151 -0.46 -2.62 -3.33
CA ALA A 151 -0.59 -3.92 -2.67
C ALA A 151 -1.49 -4.88 -3.44
N ALA A 152 -2.58 -4.39 -4.05
CA ALA A 152 -3.49 -5.19 -4.86
C ALA A 152 -2.79 -5.83 -6.08
N THR A 153 -1.74 -5.21 -6.63
CA THR A 153 -0.98 -5.78 -7.76
C THR A 153 -0.19 -7.03 -7.37
N TYR A 154 0.08 -7.22 -6.08
CA TYR A 154 0.82 -8.37 -5.57
C TYR A 154 -0.10 -9.49 -5.05
N MET A 155 -1.36 -9.19 -4.72
CA MET A 155 -2.31 -10.20 -4.25
C MET A 155 -2.52 -11.31 -5.27
N GLY A 156 -2.44 -12.56 -4.81
CA GLY A 156 -2.61 -13.75 -5.64
C GLY A 156 -1.42 -14.08 -6.56
N LYS A 157 -0.35 -13.28 -6.58
CA LYS A 157 0.85 -13.62 -7.34
C LYS A 157 1.43 -14.94 -6.84
N GLN A 158 1.90 -15.74 -7.78
CA GLN A 158 2.58 -17.01 -7.53
C GLN A 158 4.07 -16.85 -7.84
N ILE A 159 4.91 -17.32 -6.92
CA ILE A 159 6.37 -17.24 -7.00
C ILE A 159 6.89 -18.65 -6.91
N GLU A 160 7.56 -19.11 -7.96
CA GLU A 160 8.25 -20.40 -7.97
C GLU A 160 9.58 -20.27 -7.21
N ILE A 161 9.83 -21.18 -6.28
CA ILE A 161 11.07 -21.23 -5.52
C ILE A 161 11.76 -22.57 -5.69
N THR A 162 13.10 -22.55 -5.71
CA THR A 162 13.95 -23.73 -5.75
C THR A 162 15.03 -23.60 -4.68
N ALA A 163 14.97 -24.43 -3.65
CA ALA A 163 15.90 -24.38 -2.53
C ALA A 163 15.97 -25.74 -1.80
N THR A 164 17.04 -25.95 -1.06
CA THR A 164 17.16 -27.08 -0.13
C THR A 164 16.37 -26.86 1.15
N ASP A 165 16.17 -25.60 1.56
CA ASP A 165 15.26 -25.18 2.64
C ASP A 165 14.16 -24.29 2.05
N LEU A 166 13.07 -24.92 1.67
CA LEU A 166 11.92 -24.24 1.09
C LEU A 166 11.22 -23.29 2.06
N GLY A 167 11.28 -23.57 3.38
CA GLY A 167 10.69 -22.71 4.40
C GLY A 167 11.43 -21.38 4.53
N ALA A 168 12.76 -21.44 4.63
CA ALA A 168 13.60 -20.25 4.69
C ALA A 168 13.49 -19.41 3.41
N GLU A 169 13.50 -20.05 2.22
CA GLU A 169 13.39 -19.32 0.95
C GLU A 169 12.00 -18.72 0.76
N SER A 170 10.90 -19.41 1.13
CA SER A 170 9.56 -18.83 1.14
C SER A 170 9.49 -17.58 2.01
N THR A 171 10.06 -17.62 3.21
CA THR A 171 10.07 -16.48 4.14
C THR A 171 10.83 -15.29 3.54
N LYS A 172 12.00 -15.55 2.98
CA LYS A 172 12.82 -14.52 2.32
C LYS A 172 12.08 -13.87 1.15
N MET A 173 11.41 -14.65 0.30
CA MET A 173 10.64 -14.15 -0.84
C MET A 173 9.46 -13.28 -0.40
N LEU A 174 8.75 -13.67 0.67
CA LEU A 174 7.67 -12.86 1.23
C LEU A 174 8.19 -11.55 1.85
N GLN A 175 9.34 -11.59 2.53
CA GLN A 175 10.01 -10.38 3.04
C GLN A 175 10.46 -9.45 1.91
N GLN A 176 11.05 -10.00 0.82
CA GLN A 176 11.42 -9.20 -0.34
C GLN A 176 10.19 -8.53 -0.97
N THR A 177 9.09 -9.26 -1.13
CA THR A 177 7.83 -8.70 -1.64
C THR A 177 7.32 -7.56 -0.75
N ALA A 178 7.44 -7.68 0.58
CA ALA A 178 7.06 -6.62 1.50
C ALA A 178 7.93 -5.36 1.32
N THR A 179 9.23 -5.54 1.10
CA THR A 179 10.16 -4.45 0.77
C THR A 179 9.79 -3.80 -0.55
N ASP A 180 9.54 -4.60 -1.60
CA ASP A 180 9.18 -4.08 -2.93
C ASP A 180 7.91 -3.22 -2.89
N ILE A 181 6.87 -3.66 -2.13
CA ILE A 181 5.64 -2.89 -1.93
C ILE A 181 5.93 -1.55 -1.23
N THR A 182 6.78 -1.57 -0.20
CA THR A 182 7.15 -0.38 0.56
C THR A 182 7.95 0.60 -0.29
N ASP A 183 8.90 0.10 -1.07
CA ASP A 183 9.76 0.91 -1.95
C ASP A 183 8.95 1.53 -3.10
N GLU A 184 8.04 0.77 -3.72
CA GLU A 184 7.13 1.28 -4.76
C GLU A 184 6.22 2.38 -4.20
N TYR A 185 5.66 2.16 -3.00
CA TYR A 185 4.85 3.17 -2.32
C TYR A 185 5.65 4.45 -2.04
N ASN A 186 6.85 4.35 -1.45
CA ASN A 186 7.68 5.50 -1.10
C ASN A 186 8.16 6.26 -2.35
N LYS A 187 8.37 5.56 -3.45
CA LYS A 187 8.74 6.17 -4.74
C LYS A 187 7.58 6.97 -5.34
N GLU A 188 6.36 6.47 -5.26
CA GLU A 188 5.20 7.14 -5.83
C GLU A 188 4.65 8.24 -4.93
N LEU A 189 4.69 8.05 -3.59
CA LEU A 189 4.32 9.09 -2.63
C LEU A 189 5.49 10.06 -2.47
N ASN A 190 5.60 11.03 -3.36
CA ASN A 190 6.71 11.98 -3.38
C ASN A 190 6.23 13.44 -3.28
N PRO A 191 6.08 14.01 -2.07
CA PRO A 191 5.71 15.41 -1.88
C PRO A 191 6.85 16.39 -2.21
N GLY A 192 8.10 15.94 -2.33
CA GLY A 192 9.28 16.79 -2.48
C GLY A 192 9.17 17.86 -3.57
N PRO A 193 8.80 17.51 -4.83
CA PRO A 193 8.63 18.51 -5.88
C PRO A 193 7.61 19.60 -5.54
N THR A 194 6.49 19.25 -4.87
CA THR A 194 5.46 20.21 -4.44
C THR A 194 5.97 21.11 -3.32
N GLN A 195 6.74 20.57 -2.38
CA GLN A 195 7.38 21.36 -1.31
C GLN A 195 8.33 22.40 -1.90
N LEU A 196 9.21 21.98 -2.82
CA LEU A 196 10.13 22.89 -3.51
C LEU A 196 9.40 23.95 -4.34
N LEU A 197 8.29 23.61 -4.98
CA LEU A 197 7.49 24.58 -5.73
C LEU A 197 6.79 25.57 -4.79
N TYR A 198 6.31 25.11 -3.64
CA TYR A 198 5.74 25.96 -2.61
C TYR A 198 6.78 26.99 -2.10
N ASP A 199 8.01 26.55 -1.83
CA ASP A 199 9.14 27.44 -1.47
C ASP A 199 9.44 28.48 -2.55
N ALA A 200 9.47 28.04 -3.81
CA ALA A 200 9.69 28.95 -4.94
C ALA A 200 8.60 30.00 -5.07
N ILE A 201 7.32 29.62 -4.86
CA ILE A 201 6.16 30.54 -4.93
C ILE A 201 6.21 31.56 -3.78
N THR A 202 6.60 31.12 -2.58
CA THR A 202 6.63 31.96 -1.37
C THR A 202 7.96 32.68 -1.17
N ASP A 203 8.94 32.47 -2.05
CA ASP A 203 10.34 32.91 -1.86
C ASP A 203 10.86 32.51 -0.46
N HIS A 204 10.65 31.23 -0.09
CA HIS A 204 10.98 30.70 1.24
C HIS A 204 10.37 31.52 2.39
N GLY A 205 9.11 31.88 2.26
CA GLY A 205 8.39 32.69 3.25
C GLY A 205 8.84 34.13 3.36
N ARG A 206 9.51 34.71 2.35
CA ARG A 206 10.00 36.10 2.38
C ARG A 206 9.07 37.07 1.66
N ASN A 207 8.15 36.60 0.84
CA ASN A 207 7.17 37.44 0.14
C ASN A 207 5.79 37.42 0.84
N GLU A 208 4.88 38.30 0.38
CA GLU A 208 3.56 38.50 0.98
C GLU A 208 2.48 37.58 0.33
N VAL A 209 2.85 36.50 -0.36
CA VAL A 209 1.90 35.59 -0.97
C VAL A 209 1.10 34.86 0.12
N VAL A 210 -0.21 34.79 -0.03
CA VAL A 210 -1.09 34.11 0.92
C VAL A 210 -0.79 32.62 0.90
N VAL A 211 -0.43 32.06 2.04
CA VAL A 211 -0.01 30.65 2.18
C VAL A 211 -1.00 29.67 1.54
N ARG A 212 -2.31 29.82 1.81
CA ARG A 212 -3.33 28.96 1.22
C ARG A 212 -3.29 28.96 -0.31
N ASP A 213 -3.11 30.12 -0.91
CA ASP A 213 -3.11 30.26 -2.37
C ASP A 213 -1.81 29.72 -2.97
N ALA A 214 -0.69 29.89 -2.28
CA ALA A 214 0.60 29.28 -2.64
C ALA A 214 0.55 27.73 -2.57
N VAL A 215 0.00 27.18 -1.51
CA VAL A 215 -0.20 25.71 -1.35
C VAL A 215 -1.08 25.17 -2.47
N ALA A 216 -2.23 25.82 -2.77
CA ALA A 216 -3.11 25.41 -3.85
C ALA A 216 -2.39 25.44 -5.22
N ALA A 217 -1.65 26.51 -5.50
CA ALA A 217 -0.88 26.65 -6.74
C ALA A 217 0.23 25.60 -6.86
N ALA A 218 0.92 25.27 -5.77
CA ALA A 218 1.96 24.24 -5.76
C ALA A 218 1.39 22.83 -6.04
N ILE A 219 0.23 22.51 -5.47
CA ILE A 219 -0.44 21.23 -5.68
C ILE A 219 -0.98 21.12 -7.11
N GLU A 220 -1.66 22.15 -7.63
CA GLU A 220 -2.26 22.14 -8.96
C GLU A 220 -1.22 22.00 -10.07
N ASN A 221 -0.07 22.65 -9.96
CA ASN A 221 0.95 22.62 -11.01
C ASN A 221 1.65 21.25 -11.16
N ILE A 222 1.72 20.44 -10.10
CA ILE A 222 2.32 19.09 -10.17
C ILE A 222 1.29 18.06 -10.66
N ALA A 223 0.00 18.29 -10.45
CA ALA A 223 -1.04 17.40 -10.95
C ALA A 223 -1.21 17.40 -12.49
N ILE A 224 -0.51 18.28 -13.21
CA ILE A 224 -0.60 18.46 -14.66
C ILE A 224 0.53 17.74 -15.43
N GLU A 225 1.59 17.28 -14.76
CA GLU A 225 2.69 16.49 -15.34
C GLU A 225 2.47 14.97 -15.17
#